data_e3e89f75e7a2a39d926cc82ae094a12b
#
_entry.id   e3e89f75e7a2a39d926cc82ae094a12b
#
_cell.length_a   1.000
_cell.length_b   1.000
_cell.length_c   1.000
_cell.angle_alpha   90.00
_cell.angle_beta   90.00
_cell.angle_gamma   90.00
#
_symmetry.space_group_name_H-M   'P 1'
#
loop_
_entity.id
_entity.type
_entity.pdbx_description
1 polymer ?
#
loop_
_entity_poly.entity_id
_entity_poly.type
_entity_poly.pdbx_seq_one_letter_code
_entity_poly.pdbx_strand_id
1 'polypeptide(L)'
;MSETNRRVALVADAGFYVGPALARMLAARGHDLVLGDPADGLVAELEAAGSSVEVVTGVRDLRLPESAVALVDAALTRFGRLDSAAAFSGQIVTGRFVNSTIEDLRSVISGCLEAPYHFLKAAVTPMIEQGEGQILVITSASAARPTPGAPLYSAARAGATMLTKNVASEVARNGVQVNAVGTNFMDFPEFLRASGATDPDVRAKVEAQVPLGRLGTMEEFASFCGPFIDGTSRFTTGQFVAYAGGWA
;
A
#
# COMPACT_ATOMS: atom_id res chain seq x y z
N MET A 1 21.13 2.73 29.42
CA MET A 1 19.72 2.70 28.95
C MET A 1 19.77 1.87 27.69
N SER A 2 19.15 0.69 27.67
CA SER A 2 19.10 -0.14 26.45
C SER A 2 18.34 0.65 25.38
N GLU A 3 18.97 0.91 24.23
CA GLU A 3 18.25 1.28 23.05
C GLU A 3 17.18 0.20 22.84
N THR A 4 15.93 0.57 23.03
CA THR A 4 14.83 -0.31 22.68
C THR A 4 14.96 -0.57 21.19
N ASN A 5 15.23 -1.80 20.80
CA ASN A 5 15.38 -2.22 19.39
C ASN A 5 14.00 -2.12 18.73
N ARG A 6 13.61 -0.87 18.36
CA ARG A 6 12.33 -0.57 17.71
C ARG A 6 12.33 -1.17 16.31
N ARG A 7 11.20 -1.66 15.88
CA ARG A 7 11.02 -2.11 14.50
C ARG A 7 11.03 -0.89 13.57
N VAL A 8 11.54 -1.07 12.38
CA VAL A 8 11.59 -0.02 11.33
C VAL A 8 10.56 -0.33 10.26
N ALA A 9 9.66 0.60 10.01
CA ALA A 9 8.62 0.48 9.01
C ALA A 9 8.75 1.53 7.90
N LEU A 10 8.64 1.10 6.65
CA LEU A 10 8.65 1.94 5.47
C LEU A 10 7.23 2.13 4.95
N VAL A 11 6.82 3.39 4.75
CA VAL A 11 5.59 3.77 4.05
C VAL A 11 5.98 4.53 2.78
N ALA A 12 5.78 3.92 1.63
CA ALA A 12 6.34 4.41 0.36
C ALA A 12 5.78 5.76 -0.12
N ASP A 13 4.55 6.10 0.21
CA ASP A 13 3.97 7.45 0.05
C ASP A 13 3.18 7.79 1.32
N ALA A 14 3.79 8.58 2.19
CA ALA A 14 3.18 9.02 3.45
C ALA A 14 2.43 10.35 3.33
N GLY A 15 2.31 10.89 2.12
CA GLY A 15 1.58 12.13 1.81
C GLY A 15 0.20 11.91 1.19
N PHE A 16 -0.12 10.68 0.80
CA PHE A 16 -1.32 10.42 0.01
C PHE A 16 -2.05 9.16 0.48
N TYR A 17 -3.37 9.13 0.22
CA TYR A 17 -4.24 7.99 0.49
C TYR A 17 -4.13 7.51 1.95
N VAL A 18 -3.91 6.21 2.16
CA VAL A 18 -3.79 5.62 3.50
C VAL A 18 -2.42 5.87 4.15
N GLY A 19 -1.44 6.39 3.41
CA GLY A 19 -0.08 6.59 3.89
C GLY A 19 0.03 7.31 5.23
N PRO A 20 -0.60 8.50 5.41
CA PRO A 20 -0.57 9.20 6.69
C PRO A 20 -1.17 8.39 7.85
N ALA A 21 -2.29 7.70 7.61
CA ALA A 21 -2.94 6.87 8.62
C ALA A 21 -2.12 5.63 8.99
N LEU A 22 -1.45 5.00 8.00
CA LEU A 22 -0.50 3.90 8.25
C LEU A 22 0.69 4.35 9.08
N ALA A 23 1.29 5.50 8.75
CA ALA A 23 2.42 6.04 9.50
C ALA A 23 2.05 6.30 10.97
N ARG A 24 0.89 6.92 11.23
CA ARG A 24 0.37 7.13 12.59
C ARG A 24 0.15 5.82 13.34
N MET A 25 -0.49 4.86 12.68
CA MET A 25 -0.76 3.55 13.28
C MET A 25 0.54 2.82 13.66
N LEU A 26 1.54 2.83 12.78
CA LEU A 26 2.83 2.19 13.04
C LEU A 26 3.62 2.90 14.14
N ALA A 27 3.63 4.25 14.16
CA ALA A 27 4.22 5.04 15.24
C ALA A 27 3.59 4.72 16.60
N ALA A 28 2.25 4.69 16.67
CA ALA A 28 1.52 4.33 17.88
C ALA A 28 1.81 2.90 18.37
N ARG A 29 2.27 2.02 17.45
CA ARG A 29 2.72 0.65 17.77
C ARG A 29 4.22 0.55 18.02
N GLY A 30 4.90 1.68 18.17
CA GLY A 30 6.32 1.73 18.58
C GLY A 30 7.32 1.48 17.47
N HIS A 31 7.00 1.81 16.22
CA HIS A 31 7.94 1.72 15.09
C HIS A 31 8.70 3.03 14.90
N ASP A 32 9.95 2.93 14.44
CA ASP A 32 10.65 3.99 13.74
C ASP A 32 10.29 3.92 12.25
N LEU A 33 10.36 5.03 11.54
CA LEU A 33 9.69 5.17 10.25
C LEU A 33 10.61 5.70 9.15
N VAL A 34 10.46 5.14 7.95
CA VAL A 34 10.93 5.73 6.70
C VAL A 34 9.71 6.14 5.88
N LEU A 35 9.64 7.41 5.53
CA LEU A 35 8.48 8.00 4.88
C LEU A 35 8.84 8.59 3.51
N GLY A 36 8.23 8.06 2.46
CA GLY A 36 8.27 8.69 1.15
C GLY A 36 7.31 9.86 1.06
N ASP A 37 7.78 11.02 0.64
CA ASP A 37 6.98 12.23 0.37
C ASP A 37 5.86 12.49 1.41
N PRO A 38 6.17 12.61 2.71
CA PRO A 38 5.16 12.73 3.76
C PRO A 38 4.31 13.99 3.63
N ALA A 39 3.07 13.92 4.14
CA ALA A 39 2.20 15.08 4.25
C ALA A 39 2.78 16.13 5.21
N ASP A 40 2.45 17.40 4.97
CA ASP A 40 2.87 18.51 5.81
C ASP A 40 2.49 18.28 7.28
N GLY A 41 3.45 18.50 8.18
CA GLY A 41 3.28 18.35 9.62
C GLY A 41 3.30 16.91 10.15
N LEU A 42 3.20 15.88 9.29
CA LEU A 42 3.15 14.48 9.71
C LEU A 42 4.44 14.07 10.44
N VAL A 43 5.60 14.47 9.94
CA VAL A 43 6.90 14.12 10.56
C VAL A 43 6.96 14.64 12.00
N ALA A 44 6.66 15.92 12.22
CA ALA A 44 6.69 16.53 13.56
C ALA A 44 5.68 15.84 14.52
N GLU A 45 4.51 15.43 14.03
CA GLU A 45 3.54 14.66 14.79
C GLU A 45 4.10 13.33 15.26
N LEU A 46 4.74 12.57 14.35
CA LEU A 46 5.26 11.24 14.63
C LEU A 46 6.49 11.29 15.55
N GLU A 47 7.37 12.29 15.39
CA GLU A 47 8.49 12.53 16.28
C GLU A 47 8.03 12.93 17.69
N ALA A 48 7.01 13.77 17.78
CA ALA A 48 6.39 14.09 19.06
C ALA A 48 5.74 12.87 19.75
N ALA A 49 5.30 11.88 18.98
CA ALA A 49 4.83 10.58 19.48
C ALA A 49 5.97 9.61 19.84
N GLY A 50 7.24 10.01 19.64
CA GLY A 50 8.44 9.27 20.05
C GLY A 50 9.01 8.32 19.00
N SER A 51 8.61 8.43 17.73
CA SER A 51 9.25 7.71 16.62
C SER A 51 10.44 8.50 16.08
N SER A 52 11.53 7.80 15.70
CA SER A 52 12.53 8.36 14.82
C SER A 52 12.02 8.27 13.38
N VAL A 53 12.18 9.37 12.63
CA VAL A 53 11.66 9.44 11.26
C VAL A 53 12.80 9.78 10.29
N GLU A 54 12.89 9.02 9.20
CA GLU A 54 13.71 9.34 8.04
C GLU A 54 12.81 9.68 6.86
N VAL A 55 13.09 10.76 6.14
CA VAL A 55 12.28 11.27 5.04
C VAL A 55 13.02 11.13 3.72
N VAL A 56 12.35 10.56 2.72
CA VAL A 56 12.84 10.49 1.35
C VAL A 56 11.87 11.24 0.46
N THR A 57 12.35 12.24 -0.27
CA THR A 57 11.52 13.09 -1.13
C THR A 57 11.69 12.78 -2.61
N GLY A 58 10.64 13.02 -3.43
CA GLY A 58 10.68 12.79 -4.87
C GLY A 58 10.57 11.32 -5.27
N VAL A 59 10.07 10.46 -4.39
CA VAL A 59 10.02 8.99 -4.55
C VAL A 59 8.61 8.42 -4.74
N ARG A 60 7.60 9.29 -4.85
CA ARG A 60 6.19 8.88 -5.01
C ARG A 60 5.95 8.01 -6.23
N ASP A 61 6.70 8.22 -7.30
CA ASP A 61 6.55 7.45 -8.53
C ASP A 61 7.33 6.13 -8.48
N LEU A 62 6.69 5.09 -7.98
CA LEU A 62 7.27 3.74 -7.91
C LEU A 62 7.39 3.03 -9.28
N ARG A 63 6.96 3.67 -10.38
CA ARG A 63 7.27 3.18 -11.74
C ARG A 63 8.75 3.35 -12.06
N LEU A 64 9.41 4.26 -11.36
CA LEU A 64 10.84 4.48 -11.38
C LEU A 64 11.51 3.54 -10.35
N PRO A 65 12.31 2.55 -10.78
CA PRO A 65 12.91 1.57 -9.84
C PRO A 65 13.77 2.23 -8.77
N GLU A 66 14.43 3.36 -9.10
CA GLU A 66 15.25 4.14 -8.18
C GLU A 66 14.46 4.70 -6.99
N SER A 67 13.16 4.97 -7.13
CA SER A 67 12.32 5.43 -6.02
C SER A 67 12.19 4.37 -4.93
N ALA A 68 11.95 3.13 -5.30
CA ALA A 68 11.86 2.02 -4.35
C ALA A 68 13.22 1.71 -3.70
N VAL A 69 14.31 1.80 -4.47
CA VAL A 69 15.68 1.60 -3.97
C VAL A 69 16.03 2.68 -2.96
N ALA A 70 15.79 3.96 -3.27
CA ALA A 70 16.10 5.07 -2.37
C ALA A 70 15.38 4.96 -1.01
N LEU A 71 14.12 4.52 -1.02
CA LEU A 71 13.35 4.28 0.21
C LEU A 71 13.95 3.17 1.08
N VAL A 72 14.35 2.06 0.47
CA VAL A 72 14.94 0.91 1.18
C VAL A 72 16.34 1.26 1.68
N ASP A 73 17.16 1.91 0.86
CA ASP A 73 18.51 2.34 1.23
C ASP A 73 18.49 3.34 2.41
N ALA A 74 17.51 4.23 2.46
CA ALA A 74 17.31 5.13 3.58
C ALA A 74 17.05 4.36 4.89
N ALA A 75 16.21 3.30 4.86
CA ALA A 75 15.97 2.45 6.02
C ALA A 75 17.27 1.78 6.51
N LEU A 76 17.99 1.16 5.59
CA LEU A 76 19.23 0.44 5.92
C LEU A 76 20.35 1.38 6.39
N THR A 77 20.48 2.54 5.77
CA THR A 77 21.50 3.52 6.13
C THR A 77 21.23 4.17 7.49
N ARG A 78 19.97 4.53 7.76
CA ARG A 78 19.59 5.25 8.98
C ARG A 78 19.44 4.34 10.18
N PHE A 79 18.85 3.15 9.98
CA PHE A 79 18.44 2.25 11.07
C PHE A 79 19.14 0.89 11.05
N GLY A 80 19.85 0.54 9.97
CA GLY A 80 20.53 -0.75 9.81
C GLY A 80 19.57 -1.94 9.59
N ARG A 81 18.26 -1.69 9.43
CA ARG A 81 17.22 -2.74 9.29
C ARG A 81 15.98 -2.24 8.57
N LEU A 82 15.20 -3.18 8.06
CA LEU A 82 13.85 -2.93 7.53
C LEU A 82 12.92 -4.08 7.94
N ASP A 83 12.00 -3.83 8.87
CA ASP A 83 11.12 -4.87 9.42
C ASP A 83 9.76 -4.93 8.72
N SER A 84 9.30 -3.80 8.22
CA SER A 84 7.99 -3.68 7.60
C SER A 84 8.04 -2.70 6.42
N ALA A 85 7.31 -3.02 5.36
CA ALA A 85 7.22 -2.14 4.22
C ALA A 85 5.80 -2.17 3.63
N ALA A 86 5.22 -0.99 3.41
CA ALA A 86 3.92 -0.85 2.79
C ALA A 86 3.99 0.11 1.60
N ALA A 87 3.43 -0.32 0.47
CA ALA A 87 3.30 0.52 -0.71
C ALA A 87 1.93 0.37 -1.34
N PHE A 88 1.45 1.46 -1.91
CA PHE A 88 0.39 1.46 -2.89
C PHE A 88 0.86 2.21 -4.13
N SER A 89 0.30 1.85 -5.24
CA SER A 89 0.58 2.48 -6.53
C SER A 89 -0.65 2.30 -7.42
N GLY A 90 -0.74 3.04 -8.48
CA GLY A 90 -1.79 2.79 -9.44
C GLY A 90 -1.90 3.88 -10.50
N GLN A 91 -2.25 3.45 -11.69
CA GLN A 91 -2.68 4.28 -12.79
C GLN A 91 -4.07 3.79 -13.20
N ILE A 92 -5.08 4.60 -12.92
CA ILE A 92 -6.47 4.23 -13.21
C ILE A 92 -6.82 4.70 -14.61
N VAL A 93 -7.14 3.75 -15.48
CA VAL A 93 -7.76 4.00 -16.79
C VAL A 93 -9.09 3.28 -16.81
N THR A 94 -10.16 4.02 -17.06
CA THR A 94 -11.54 3.51 -17.13
C THR A 94 -12.12 3.69 -18.51
N GLY A 95 -13.06 2.85 -18.89
CA GLY A 95 -13.73 2.89 -20.16
C GLY A 95 -14.11 1.49 -20.66
N ARG A 96 -14.84 1.45 -21.80
CA ARG A 96 -15.19 0.18 -22.46
C ARG A 96 -13.94 -0.40 -23.14
N PHE A 97 -13.76 -1.72 -23.03
CA PHE A 97 -12.63 -2.43 -23.66
C PHE A 97 -12.48 -2.11 -25.15
N VAL A 98 -13.57 -2.06 -25.88
CA VAL A 98 -13.55 -1.81 -27.33
C VAL A 98 -13.02 -0.42 -27.72
N ASN A 99 -12.94 0.51 -26.79
CA ASN A 99 -12.41 1.87 -27.00
C ASN A 99 -11.01 2.05 -26.42
N SER A 100 -10.46 1.03 -25.76
CA SER A 100 -9.13 1.13 -25.16
C SER A 100 -8.01 1.00 -26.21
N THR A 101 -6.88 1.61 -25.90
CA THR A 101 -5.68 1.59 -26.73
C THR A 101 -4.60 0.72 -26.09
N ILE A 102 -3.54 0.42 -26.84
CA ILE A 102 -2.37 -0.27 -26.30
C ILE A 102 -1.60 0.65 -25.32
N GLU A 103 -1.67 1.95 -25.51
CA GLU A 103 -1.09 2.97 -24.63
C GLU A 103 -1.81 2.97 -23.27
N ASP A 104 -3.14 2.84 -23.25
CA ASP A 104 -3.92 2.67 -22.02
C ASP A 104 -3.48 1.43 -21.27
N LEU A 105 -3.31 0.29 -21.97
CA LEU A 105 -2.85 -0.95 -21.38
C LEU A 105 -1.45 -0.80 -20.77
N ARG A 106 -0.51 -0.21 -21.52
CA ARG A 106 0.87 0.03 -21.04
C ARG A 106 0.90 0.93 -19.81
N SER A 107 0.12 2.02 -19.83
CA SER A 107 -0.01 2.95 -18.71
C SER A 107 -0.49 2.25 -17.42
N VAL A 108 -1.53 1.42 -17.54
CA VAL A 108 -2.07 0.66 -16.41
C VAL A 108 -1.08 -0.40 -15.92
N ILE A 109 -0.42 -1.12 -16.82
CA ILE A 109 0.62 -2.11 -16.45
C ILE A 109 1.75 -1.41 -15.68
N SER A 110 2.25 -0.29 -16.19
CA SER A 110 3.34 0.46 -15.54
C SER A 110 2.96 0.88 -14.11
N GLY A 111 1.80 1.50 -13.91
CA GLY A 111 1.39 1.97 -12.58
C GLY A 111 0.88 0.88 -11.63
N CYS A 112 0.26 -0.18 -12.14
CA CYS A 112 -0.43 -1.17 -11.32
C CYS A 112 0.29 -2.51 -11.19
N LEU A 113 1.30 -2.81 -12.01
CA LEU A 113 2.05 -4.07 -11.97
C LEU A 113 3.57 -3.85 -11.87
N GLU A 114 4.17 -2.98 -12.71
CA GLU A 114 5.61 -2.72 -12.65
C GLU A 114 6.00 -1.98 -11.37
N ALA A 115 5.24 -0.97 -10.95
CA ALA A 115 5.50 -0.25 -9.69
C ALA A 115 5.49 -1.18 -8.46
N PRO A 116 4.50 -2.06 -8.23
CA PRO A 116 4.59 -3.08 -7.18
C PRO A 116 5.77 -4.04 -7.35
N TYR A 117 6.14 -4.40 -8.56
CA TYR A 117 7.33 -5.23 -8.83
C TYR A 117 8.61 -4.55 -8.34
N HIS A 118 8.82 -3.27 -8.69
CA HIS A 118 10.01 -2.53 -8.25
C HIS A 118 10.08 -2.43 -6.73
N PHE A 119 8.96 -2.14 -6.09
CA PHE A 119 8.90 -2.07 -4.63
C PHE A 119 9.20 -3.42 -3.97
N LEU A 120 8.56 -4.50 -4.42
CA LEU A 120 8.82 -5.84 -3.91
C LEU A 120 10.28 -6.24 -4.11
N LYS A 121 10.85 -5.99 -5.30
CA LYS A 121 12.23 -6.31 -5.63
C LYS A 121 13.23 -5.62 -4.72
N ALA A 122 13.00 -4.35 -4.40
CA ALA A 122 13.86 -3.57 -3.49
C ALA A 122 13.73 -4.04 -2.04
N ALA A 123 12.52 -4.26 -1.54
CA ALA A 123 12.28 -4.57 -0.12
C ALA A 123 12.61 -6.02 0.26
N VAL A 124 12.36 -6.98 -0.62
CA VAL A 124 12.52 -8.42 -0.33
C VAL A 124 13.98 -8.79 -0.06
N THR A 125 14.92 -8.27 -0.85
CA THR A 125 16.34 -8.68 -0.77
C THR A 125 16.94 -8.45 0.62
N PRO A 126 16.91 -7.24 1.20
CA PRO A 126 17.45 -7.01 2.53
C PRO A 126 16.68 -7.75 3.64
N MET A 127 15.37 -7.95 3.48
CA MET A 127 14.60 -8.73 4.44
C MET A 127 14.98 -10.23 4.44
N ILE A 128 15.33 -10.81 3.28
CA ILE A 128 15.88 -12.17 3.19
C ILE A 128 17.22 -12.25 3.92
N GLU A 129 18.11 -11.29 3.70
CA GLU A 129 19.42 -11.23 4.36
C GLU A 129 19.28 -11.06 5.88
N GLN A 130 18.28 -10.28 6.31
CA GLN A 130 17.93 -10.07 7.73
C GLN A 130 17.30 -11.33 8.37
N GLY A 131 16.68 -12.22 7.58
CA GLY A 131 15.97 -13.41 8.04
C GLY A 131 14.57 -13.15 8.59
N GLU A 132 14.05 -11.92 8.46
CA GLU A 132 12.67 -11.55 8.80
C GLU A 132 12.23 -10.30 8.03
N GLY A 133 10.93 -10.20 7.79
CA GLY A 133 10.32 -9.00 7.21
C GLY A 133 8.84 -9.17 6.91
N GLN A 134 8.12 -8.05 6.82
CA GLN A 134 6.69 -8.03 6.48
C GLN A 134 6.43 -6.99 5.39
N ILE A 135 5.85 -7.40 4.28
CA ILE A 135 5.52 -6.53 3.15
C ILE A 135 4.02 -6.54 2.89
N LEU A 136 3.44 -5.38 2.76
CA LEU A 136 2.04 -5.19 2.37
C LEU A 136 1.95 -4.40 1.06
N VAL A 137 1.43 -5.06 0.03
CA VAL A 137 1.10 -4.42 -1.24
C VAL A 137 -0.37 -4.03 -1.24
N ILE A 138 -0.65 -2.75 -1.29
CA ILE A 138 -2.02 -2.24 -1.38
C ILE A 138 -2.42 -2.19 -2.85
N THR A 139 -3.42 -2.97 -3.21
CA THR A 139 -3.92 -3.12 -4.58
C THR A 139 -5.36 -2.60 -4.68
N SER A 140 -6.22 -3.30 -5.41
CA SER A 140 -7.63 -2.96 -5.54
C SER A 140 -8.51 -4.21 -5.39
N ALA A 141 -9.68 -4.05 -4.81
CA ALA A 141 -10.71 -5.09 -4.76
C ALA A 141 -11.20 -5.50 -6.17
N SER A 142 -10.94 -4.66 -7.19
CA SER A 142 -11.18 -5.01 -8.59
C SER A 142 -10.32 -6.18 -9.10
N ALA A 143 -9.30 -6.58 -8.34
CA ALA A 143 -8.54 -7.81 -8.59
C ALA A 143 -9.34 -9.09 -8.28
N ALA A 144 -10.39 -9.00 -7.44
CA ALA A 144 -11.18 -10.13 -6.97
C ALA A 144 -12.43 -10.42 -7.84
N ARG A 145 -12.86 -9.44 -8.66
CA ARG A 145 -14.08 -9.58 -9.46
C ARG A 145 -14.04 -8.73 -10.72
N PRO A 146 -14.83 -9.08 -11.76
CA PRO A 146 -15.05 -8.21 -12.90
C PRO A 146 -15.61 -6.86 -12.46
N THR A 147 -14.97 -5.78 -12.91
CA THR A 147 -15.37 -4.41 -12.61
C THR A 147 -15.79 -3.70 -13.90
N PRO A 148 -17.08 -3.36 -14.05
CA PRO A 148 -17.57 -2.65 -15.23
C PRO A 148 -16.78 -1.36 -15.48
N GLY A 149 -16.41 -1.14 -16.74
CA GLY A 149 -15.65 0.03 -17.16
C GLY A 149 -14.18 0.08 -16.73
N ALA A 150 -13.63 -1.00 -16.18
CA ALA A 150 -12.22 -1.04 -15.75
C ALA A 150 -11.48 -2.35 -16.12
N PRO A 151 -11.63 -2.89 -17.35
CA PRO A 151 -11.08 -4.19 -17.71
C PRO A 151 -9.55 -4.25 -17.62
N LEU A 152 -8.85 -3.23 -18.12
CA LEU A 152 -7.38 -3.17 -18.09
C LEU A 152 -6.86 -3.01 -16.66
N TYR A 153 -7.49 -2.12 -15.90
CA TYR A 153 -7.14 -1.87 -14.50
C TYR A 153 -7.30 -3.14 -13.64
N SER A 154 -8.45 -3.81 -13.75
CA SER A 154 -8.71 -5.06 -13.02
C SER A 154 -7.70 -6.15 -13.37
N ALA A 155 -7.33 -6.28 -14.65
CA ALA A 155 -6.34 -7.25 -15.10
C ALA A 155 -4.94 -6.97 -14.50
N ALA A 156 -4.48 -5.72 -14.52
CA ALA A 156 -3.18 -5.36 -13.95
C ALA A 156 -3.16 -5.50 -12.41
N ARG A 157 -4.26 -5.16 -11.73
CA ARG A 157 -4.39 -5.35 -10.27
C ARG A 157 -4.44 -6.83 -9.89
N ALA A 158 -5.08 -7.67 -10.68
CA ALA A 158 -5.05 -9.13 -10.50
C ALA A 158 -3.63 -9.67 -10.71
N GLY A 159 -2.90 -9.16 -11.72
CA GLY A 159 -1.49 -9.48 -11.95
C GLY A 159 -0.60 -9.13 -10.75
N ALA A 160 -0.72 -7.91 -10.20
CA ALA A 160 0.03 -7.49 -9.01
C ALA A 160 -0.31 -8.34 -7.77
N THR A 161 -1.59 -8.70 -7.61
CA THR A 161 -2.04 -9.58 -6.54
C THR A 161 -1.42 -10.97 -6.66
N MET A 162 -1.38 -11.54 -7.86
CA MET A 162 -0.77 -12.84 -8.10
C MET A 162 0.76 -12.80 -7.97
N LEU A 163 1.41 -11.72 -8.44
CA LEU A 163 2.84 -11.49 -8.22
C LEU A 163 3.17 -11.51 -6.71
N THR A 164 2.42 -10.76 -5.91
CA THR A 164 2.58 -10.71 -4.45
C THR A 164 2.48 -12.10 -3.81
N LYS A 165 1.51 -12.92 -4.23
CA LYS A 165 1.31 -14.29 -3.73
C LYS A 165 2.47 -15.22 -4.11
N ASN A 166 2.98 -15.12 -5.33
CA ASN A 166 4.11 -15.92 -5.77
C ASN A 166 5.40 -15.54 -5.01
N VAL A 167 5.70 -14.24 -4.90
CA VAL A 167 6.83 -13.75 -4.10
C VAL A 167 6.73 -14.26 -2.65
N ALA A 168 5.55 -14.18 -2.04
CA ALA A 168 5.32 -14.70 -0.70
C ALA A 168 5.69 -16.18 -0.57
N SER A 169 5.32 -17.02 -1.54
CA SER A 169 5.65 -18.44 -1.55
C SER A 169 7.16 -18.70 -1.65
N GLU A 170 7.86 -17.89 -2.45
CA GLU A 170 9.31 -18.03 -2.66
C GLU A 170 10.11 -17.67 -1.41
N VAL A 171 9.71 -16.59 -0.69
CA VAL A 171 10.50 -16.01 0.40
C VAL A 171 10.06 -16.43 1.81
N ALA A 172 8.97 -17.19 1.92
CA ALA A 172 8.41 -17.59 3.22
C ALA A 172 9.42 -18.32 4.11
N ARG A 173 10.24 -19.20 3.54
CA ARG A 173 11.28 -19.94 4.27
C ARG A 173 12.44 -19.06 4.74
N ASN A 174 12.55 -17.85 4.21
CA ASN A 174 13.53 -16.85 4.65
C ASN A 174 12.96 -15.93 5.77
N GLY A 175 11.79 -16.26 6.32
CA GLY A 175 11.16 -15.48 7.38
C GLY A 175 10.43 -14.22 6.89
N VAL A 176 10.28 -14.03 5.56
CA VAL A 176 9.63 -12.87 4.98
C VAL A 176 8.17 -13.18 4.65
N GLN A 177 7.28 -12.33 5.14
CA GLN A 177 5.84 -12.42 4.89
C GLN A 177 5.43 -11.33 3.87
N VAL A 178 4.71 -11.72 2.84
CA VAL A 178 4.24 -10.80 1.80
C VAL A 178 2.76 -11.01 1.58
N ASN A 179 1.97 -9.94 1.74
CA ASN A 179 0.53 -10.00 1.60
C ASN A 179 0.01 -8.83 0.74
N ALA A 180 -1.19 -8.97 0.23
CA ALA A 180 -1.88 -7.94 -0.53
C ALA A 180 -3.24 -7.61 0.09
N VAL A 181 -3.61 -6.34 0.07
CA VAL A 181 -4.96 -5.88 0.41
C VAL A 181 -5.50 -5.02 -0.72
N GLY A 182 -6.65 -5.37 -1.21
CA GLY A 182 -7.33 -4.64 -2.28
C GLY A 182 -8.48 -3.81 -1.73
N THR A 183 -8.50 -2.50 -1.99
CA THR A 183 -9.58 -1.61 -1.54
C THR A 183 -10.52 -1.21 -2.66
N ASN A 184 -11.73 -0.78 -2.28
CA ASN A 184 -12.64 0.00 -3.09
C ASN A 184 -13.59 0.77 -2.15
N PHE A 185 -14.22 1.85 -2.63
CA PHE A 185 -15.18 2.65 -1.88
C PHE A 185 -14.63 3.22 -0.56
N MET A 186 -13.49 3.90 -0.68
CA MET A 186 -12.84 4.53 0.47
C MET A 186 -13.13 6.02 0.51
N ASP A 187 -13.33 6.57 1.72
CA ASP A 187 -13.60 7.99 1.95
C ASP A 187 -12.29 8.80 1.97
N PHE A 188 -11.91 9.32 0.81
CA PHE A 188 -10.78 10.24 0.69
C PHE A 188 -11.00 11.20 -0.50
N PRO A 189 -10.35 12.37 -0.48
CA PRO A 189 -10.70 13.48 -1.38
C PRO A 189 -10.69 13.12 -2.87
N GLU A 190 -9.73 12.33 -3.32
CA GLU A 190 -9.59 11.95 -4.73
C GLU A 190 -10.72 11.03 -5.20
N PHE A 191 -11.10 10.07 -4.37
CA PHE A 191 -12.23 9.18 -4.65
C PHE A 191 -13.55 9.96 -4.68
N LEU A 192 -13.76 10.84 -3.70
CA LEU A 192 -14.98 11.66 -3.64
C LEU A 192 -15.11 12.56 -4.89
N ARG A 193 -14.00 13.20 -5.32
CA ARG A 193 -13.99 13.99 -6.54
C ARG A 193 -14.23 13.14 -7.81
N ALA A 194 -13.52 12.01 -7.93
CA ALA A 194 -13.59 11.15 -9.11
C ALA A 194 -14.96 10.46 -9.26
N SER A 195 -15.62 10.11 -8.16
CA SER A 195 -16.94 9.50 -8.15
C SER A 195 -18.09 10.51 -8.17
N GLY A 196 -17.81 11.81 -8.00
CA GLY A 196 -18.81 12.85 -7.77
C GLY A 196 -19.45 12.83 -6.39
N ALA A 197 -18.94 12.00 -5.47
CA ALA A 197 -19.49 11.82 -4.11
C ALA A 197 -19.16 12.98 -3.14
N THR A 198 -18.67 14.11 -3.67
CA THR A 198 -18.69 15.41 -2.99
C THR A 198 -20.10 15.99 -2.90
N ASP A 199 -21.00 15.58 -3.81
CA ASP A 199 -22.42 15.85 -3.77
C ASP A 199 -23.12 14.81 -2.88
N PRO A 200 -23.95 15.20 -1.88
CA PRO A 200 -24.60 14.27 -0.96
C PRO A 200 -25.52 13.24 -1.62
N ASP A 201 -26.24 13.63 -2.69
CA ASP A 201 -27.15 12.73 -3.38
C ASP A 201 -26.39 11.69 -4.24
N VAL A 202 -25.25 12.10 -4.81
CA VAL A 202 -24.34 11.19 -5.50
C VAL A 202 -23.65 10.28 -4.49
N ARG A 203 -23.20 10.82 -3.36
CA ARG A 203 -22.60 10.04 -2.28
C ARG A 203 -23.51 8.93 -1.80
N ALA A 204 -24.77 9.21 -1.53
CA ALA A 204 -25.74 8.20 -1.13
C ALA A 204 -25.89 7.07 -2.16
N LYS A 205 -25.82 7.39 -3.46
CA LYS A 205 -25.86 6.38 -4.54
C LYS A 205 -24.57 5.56 -4.61
N VAL A 206 -23.43 6.15 -4.32
CA VAL A 206 -22.12 5.45 -4.26
C VAL A 206 -22.10 4.52 -3.05
N GLU A 207 -22.53 4.98 -1.89
CA GLU A 207 -22.60 4.20 -0.65
C GLU A 207 -23.58 3.02 -0.75
N ALA A 208 -24.69 3.21 -1.46
CA ALA A 208 -25.66 2.14 -1.72
C ALA A 208 -25.10 0.95 -2.54
N GLN A 209 -23.96 1.12 -3.21
CA GLN A 209 -23.29 0.02 -3.91
C GLN A 209 -22.47 -0.87 -2.98
N VAL A 210 -22.20 -0.39 -1.75
CA VAL A 210 -21.43 -1.09 -0.74
C VAL A 210 -22.39 -1.84 0.19
N PRO A 211 -22.26 -3.15 0.38
CA PRO A 211 -23.15 -3.89 1.30
C PRO A 211 -23.20 -3.34 2.72
N LEU A 212 -22.08 -2.78 3.24
CA LEU A 212 -22.07 -2.08 4.53
C LEU A 212 -22.74 -0.69 4.51
N GLY A 213 -23.21 -0.20 3.36
CA GLY A 213 -23.96 1.04 3.22
C GLY A 213 -23.18 2.33 3.48
N ARG A 214 -21.86 2.28 3.46
CA ARG A 214 -20.98 3.43 3.67
C ARG A 214 -19.62 3.26 3.02
N LEU A 215 -18.89 4.35 2.92
CA LEU A 215 -17.46 4.31 2.57
C LEU A 215 -16.62 3.87 3.78
N GLY A 216 -15.49 3.22 3.52
CA GLY A 216 -14.49 2.91 4.54
C GLY A 216 -13.58 4.10 4.82
N THR A 217 -13.15 4.31 6.07
CA THR A 217 -12.22 5.38 6.43
C THR A 217 -10.76 4.95 6.29
N MET A 218 -9.85 5.93 6.19
CA MET A 218 -8.41 5.66 6.13
C MET A 218 -7.89 5.05 7.43
N GLU A 219 -8.43 5.48 8.57
CA GLU A 219 -8.07 4.99 9.91
C GLU A 219 -8.50 3.54 10.12
N GLU A 220 -9.73 3.19 9.72
CA GLU A 220 -10.20 1.80 9.74
C GLU A 220 -9.32 0.92 8.87
N PHE A 221 -8.97 1.40 7.67
CA PHE A 221 -8.12 0.66 6.75
C PHE A 221 -6.69 0.50 7.27
N ALA A 222 -6.08 1.55 7.81
CA ALA A 222 -4.76 1.47 8.43
C ALA A 222 -4.75 0.47 9.61
N SER A 223 -5.77 0.51 10.45
CA SER A 223 -5.93 -0.42 11.57
C SER A 223 -6.03 -1.89 11.08
N PHE A 224 -6.78 -2.13 10.00
CA PHE A 224 -6.89 -3.45 9.38
C PHE A 224 -5.55 -3.93 8.80
N CYS A 225 -4.73 -3.03 8.24
CA CYS A 225 -3.41 -3.36 7.72
C CYS A 225 -2.41 -3.76 8.81
N GLY A 226 -2.63 -3.33 10.06
CA GLY A 226 -1.71 -3.51 11.18
C GLY A 226 -1.17 -4.93 11.31
N PRO A 227 -2.01 -5.97 11.48
CA PRO A 227 -1.54 -7.34 11.67
C PRO A 227 -0.63 -7.88 10.57
N PHE A 228 -0.64 -7.28 9.36
CA PHE A 228 0.21 -7.71 8.26
C PHE A 228 1.61 -7.11 8.30
N ILE A 229 1.82 -6.00 9.06
CA ILE A 229 3.06 -5.22 9.02
C ILE A 229 3.60 -4.76 10.39
N ASP A 230 2.87 -4.97 11.49
CA ASP A 230 3.28 -4.48 12.82
C ASP A 230 4.09 -5.50 13.65
N GLY A 231 4.33 -6.69 13.12
CA GLY A 231 5.04 -7.75 13.80
C GLY A 231 4.18 -8.65 14.70
N THR A 232 2.89 -8.36 14.87
CA THR A 232 2.01 -9.14 15.76
C THR A 232 1.54 -10.45 15.13
N SER A 233 1.32 -10.50 13.82
CA SER A 233 0.94 -11.73 13.12
C SER A 233 2.08 -12.24 12.24
N ARG A 234 2.68 -13.37 12.65
CA ARG A 234 3.84 -13.95 11.94
C ARG A 234 3.50 -15.25 11.20
N PHE A 235 2.22 -15.59 11.06
CA PHE A 235 1.77 -16.80 10.38
C PHE A 235 0.83 -16.52 9.21
N THR A 236 0.92 -15.29 8.63
CA THR A 236 0.08 -14.85 7.52
C THR A 236 0.95 -14.40 6.36
N THR A 237 1.01 -15.18 5.28
CA THR A 237 1.72 -14.83 4.05
C THR A 237 0.96 -15.31 2.82
N GLY A 238 1.16 -14.69 1.66
CA GLY A 238 0.51 -15.04 0.40
C GLY A 238 -1.00 -14.77 0.37
N GLN A 239 -1.52 -13.95 1.28
CA GLN A 239 -2.94 -13.64 1.32
C GLN A 239 -3.28 -12.44 0.44
N PHE A 240 -4.46 -12.47 -0.13
CA PHE A 240 -5.15 -11.30 -0.67
C PHE A 240 -6.48 -11.15 0.04
N VAL A 241 -6.71 -9.97 0.58
CA VAL A 241 -7.99 -9.63 1.22
C VAL A 241 -8.61 -8.44 0.51
N ALA A 242 -9.86 -8.59 0.08
CA ALA A 242 -10.64 -7.48 -0.43
C ALA A 242 -11.26 -6.68 0.74
N TYR A 243 -10.74 -5.49 0.98
CA TYR A 243 -11.26 -4.54 1.98
C TYR A 243 -12.19 -3.54 1.29
N ALA A 244 -13.43 -3.93 1.09
CA ALA A 244 -14.37 -3.22 0.23
C ALA A 244 -15.83 -3.24 0.76
N GLY A 245 -16.02 -3.41 2.06
CA GLY A 245 -17.35 -3.38 2.68
C GLY A 245 -18.33 -4.43 2.17
N GLY A 246 -17.82 -5.57 1.66
CA GLY A 246 -18.63 -6.65 1.08
C GLY A 246 -18.88 -6.52 -0.43
N TRP A 247 -18.30 -5.50 -1.09
CA TRP A 247 -18.44 -5.30 -2.54
C TRP A 247 -17.71 -6.37 -3.37
N ALA A 248 -16.64 -6.96 -2.86
CA ALA A 248 -15.87 -8.04 -3.50
C ALA A 248 -15.45 -9.09 -2.47
#